data_0216c78ee0d2d967b1f43b2923c68461
#
_entry.id   0216c78ee0d2d967b1f43b2923c68461
#
_cell.length_a   1.000
_cell.length_b   1.000
_cell.length_c   1.000
_cell.angle_alpha   90.00
_cell.angle_beta   90.00
_cell.angle_gamma   90.00
#
_symmetry.space_group_name_H-M   'P 1'
#
loop_
_entity.id
_entity.type
_entity.pdbx_description
1 polymer ?
#
loop_
_entity_poly.entity_id
_entity_poly.type
_entity_poly.pdbx_seq_one_letter_code
_entity_poly.pdbx_strand_id
1 'polypeptide(L)'
;LKNMLKLIESIKKQKISIITVTKNSEKYLEKNILSIHNQSYKNYEHIIIDGGSTDKTLDIINKHKKKIKYFISEKDKGLYDAMNKGIKKSSGHIIGILNSDDIYYKDALKIVNKYFKKYSKIDFLFGSVYKYKLLHGYHPEKIKWSFGFYSTHSVGFFIKKKSQKKVGYYNIKYKYSADYDLFYRLIVKKKMTGMSTNKNEIFGKFRSGGLSSRIRYIDFLKECNLIRLNNGQNFFVVYLIFLARLFRNIKKIFV
;
A
#
# COMPACT_ATOMS: atom_id res chain seq x y z
N LEU A 1 -6.24 -21.32 -30.73
CA LEU A 1 -5.02 -20.55 -30.47
C LEU A 1 -5.23 -19.53 -29.32
N LYS A 2 -6.27 -18.63 -29.40
CA LYS A 2 -6.57 -17.62 -28.34
C LYS A 2 -6.82 -18.25 -26.96
N ASN A 3 -7.52 -19.37 -26.88
CA ASN A 3 -7.78 -20.05 -25.60
C ASN A 3 -6.54 -20.74 -25.04
N MET A 4 -5.69 -21.28 -25.91
CA MET A 4 -4.41 -21.88 -25.52
C MET A 4 -3.41 -20.81 -25.02
N LEU A 5 -3.35 -19.65 -25.67
CA LEU A 5 -2.55 -18.50 -25.20
C LEU A 5 -3.04 -17.98 -23.84
N LYS A 6 -4.36 -17.87 -23.64
CA LYS A 6 -4.94 -17.53 -22.32
C LYS A 6 -4.61 -18.57 -21.24
N LEU A 7 -4.59 -19.86 -21.60
CA LEU A 7 -4.23 -20.93 -20.68
C LEU A 7 -2.73 -20.87 -20.32
N ILE A 8 -1.86 -20.63 -21.30
CA ILE A 8 -0.41 -20.44 -21.10
C ILE A 8 -0.13 -19.20 -20.25
N GLU A 9 -0.81 -18.08 -20.47
CA GLU A 9 -0.73 -16.87 -19.62
C GLU A 9 -1.22 -17.15 -18.19
N SER A 10 -2.26 -17.98 -18.03
CA SER A 10 -2.76 -18.37 -16.70
C SER A 10 -1.80 -19.29 -15.93
N ILE A 11 -0.97 -20.04 -16.62
CA ILE A 11 0.06 -20.92 -16.04
C ILE A 11 1.32 -20.14 -15.67
N LYS A 12 1.60 -19.03 -16.35
CA LYS A 12 2.78 -18.21 -16.12
C LYS A 12 2.73 -17.57 -14.72
N LYS A 13 3.73 -17.84 -13.90
CA LYS A 13 3.90 -17.21 -12.58
C LYS A 13 3.95 -15.69 -12.75
N GLN A 14 3.03 -14.96 -12.10
CA GLN A 14 2.96 -13.50 -12.24
C GLN A 14 4.10 -12.84 -11.48
N LYS A 15 4.91 -12.02 -12.15
CA LYS A 15 5.96 -11.25 -11.49
C LYS A 15 5.35 -10.20 -10.58
N ILE A 16 5.84 -10.11 -9.34
CA ILE A 16 5.40 -9.16 -8.32
C ILE A 16 6.50 -8.14 -8.09
N SER A 17 6.19 -6.85 -8.19
CA SER A 17 7.10 -5.77 -7.78
C SER A 17 6.80 -5.37 -6.34
N ILE A 18 7.80 -5.46 -5.47
CA ILE A 18 7.73 -4.94 -4.11
C ILE A 18 8.52 -3.66 -4.05
N ILE A 19 7.85 -2.59 -3.63
CA ILE A 19 8.44 -1.26 -3.49
C ILE A 19 8.61 -0.97 -2.01
N THR A 20 9.85 -0.80 -1.59
CA THR A 20 10.19 -0.30 -0.26
C THR A 20 10.58 1.18 -0.37
N VAL A 21 9.87 2.03 0.37
CA VAL A 21 10.23 3.43 0.53
C VAL A 21 10.87 3.63 1.90
N THR A 22 11.98 4.35 1.94
CA THR A 22 12.79 4.48 3.15
C THR A 22 13.38 5.88 3.30
N LYS A 23 13.52 6.32 4.55
CA LYS A 23 14.31 7.49 4.93
C LYS A 23 14.69 7.36 6.40
N ASN A 24 16.00 7.40 6.70
CA ASN A 24 16.56 7.28 8.03
C ASN A 24 15.96 6.09 8.80
N SER A 25 16.12 4.89 8.23
CA SER A 25 15.47 3.65 8.71
C SER A 25 16.47 2.56 9.13
N GLU A 26 17.68 2.93 9.57
CA GLU A 26 18.74 2.00 9.96
C GLU A 26 18.28 0.90 10.92
N LYS A 27 17.35 1.23 11.82
CA LYS A 27 16.84 0.29 12.86
C LYS A 27 15.95 -0.82 12.29
N TYR A 28 15.33 -0.62 11.13
CA TYR A 28 14.25 -1.48 10.66
C TYR A 28 14.49 -2.08 9.29
N LEU A 29 15.21 -1.34 8.41
CA LEU A 29 15.32 -1.66 7.00
C LEU A 29 15.90 -3.05 6.73
N GLU A 30 16.88 -3.52 7.49
CA GLU A 30 17.47 -4.84 7.27
C GLU A 30 16.44 -5.96 7.44
N LYS A 31 15.62 -5.89 8.51
CA LYS A 31 14.52 -6.86 8.73
C LYS A 31 13.49 -6.81 7.60
N ASN A 32 13.17 -5.62 7.10
CA ASN A 32 12.29 -5.43 5.96
C ASN A 32 12.84 -6.15 4.72
N ILE A 33 14.07 -5.85 4.32
CA ILE A 33 14.76 -6.45 3.17
C ILE A 33 14.79 -7.98 3.29
N LEU A 34 15.21 -8.51 4.43
CA LEU A 34 15.27 -9.94 4.68
C LEU A 34 13.87 -10.59 4.58
N SER A 35 12.82 -9.92 5.04
CA SER A 35 11.45 -10.44 4.95
C SER A 35 10.97 -10.61 3.50
N ILE A 36 11.44 -9.77 2.58
CA ILE A 36 11.17 -9.88 1.15
C ILE A 36 12.05 -10.97 0.53
N HIS A 37 13.35 -11.00 0.84
CA HIS A 37 14.28 -11.96 0.25
C HIS A 37 13.99 -13.42 0.68
N ASN A 38 13.37 -13.61 1.83
CA ASN A 38 12.99 -14.91 2.37
C ASN A 38 11.59 -15.38 1.94
N GLN A 39 10.92 -14.68 1.01
CA GLN A 39 9.64 -15.13 0.48
C GLN A 39 9.75 -16.49 -0.20
N SER A 40 8.76 -17.38 0.02
CA SER A 40 8.68 -18.69 -0.65
C SER A 40 8.42 -18.54 -2.15
N TYR A 41 7.71 -17.52 -2.58
CA TYR A 41 7.49 -17.18 -3.99
C TYR A 41 8.67 -16.39 -4.54
N LYS A 42 9.32 -16.90 -5.61
CA LYS A 42 10.59 -16.34 -6.11
C LYS A 42 10.46 -15.46 -7.34
N ASN A 43 9.28 -15.39 -7.99
CA ASN A 43 9.09 -14.54 -9.17
C ASN A 43 8.67 -13.11 -8.76
N TYR A 44 9.58 -12.40 -8.11
CA TYR A 44 9.39 -11.02 -7.69
C TYR A 44 10.63 -10.16 -8.04
N GLU A 45 10.47 -8.88 -7.96
CA GLU A 45 11.56 -7.91 -7.92
C GLU A 45 11.41 -7.01 -6.69
N HIS A 46 12.52 -6.60 -6.11
CA HIS A 46 12.58 -5.65 -5.01
C HIS A 46 13.14 -4.31 -5.51
N ILE A 47 12.40 -3.24 -5.27
CA ILE A 47 12.72 -1.86 -5.63
C ILE A 47 12.80 -1.06 -4.35
N ILE A 48 13.90 -0.34 -4.13
CA ILE A 48 14.07 0.53 -2.97
C ILE A 48 14.20 1.97 -3.44
N ILE A 49 13.40 2.85 -2.87
CA ILE A 49 13.46 4.29 -3.06
C ILE A 49 13.81 4.92 -1.72
N ASP A 50 15.00 5.48 -1.64
CA ASP A 50 15.48 6.19 -0.46
C ASP A 50 15.33 7.70 -0.64
N GLY A 51 14.76 8.36 0.36
CA GLY A 51 14.47 9.80 0.38
C GLY A 51 15.64 10.67 0.81
N GLY A 52 16.88 10.24 0.56
CA GLY A 52 18.11 10.94 0.96
C GLY A 52 18.40 10.73 2.45
N SER A 53 18.63 9.47 2.85
CA SER A 53 19.00 9.12 4.22
C SER A 53 20.40 9.59 4.57
N THR A 54 20.60 9.95 5.85
CA THR A 54 21.86 10.44 6.42
C THR A 54 22.39 9.55 7.54
N ASP A 55 21.67 8.48 7.89
CA ASP A 55 22.06 7.44 8.83
C ASP A 55 22.64 6.22 8.09
N LYS A 56 22.80 5.09 8.76
CA LYS A 56 23.33 3.84 8.16
C LYS A 56 22.36 3.13 7.20
N THR A 57 21.27 3.76 6.79
CA THR A 57 20.29 3.18 5.84
C THR A 57 20.96 2.78 4.52
N LEU A 58 21.83 3.62 3.97
CA LEU A 58 22.53 3.34 2.69
C LEU A 58 23.50 2.17 2.80
N ASP A 59 24.21 2.02 3.93
CA ASP A 59 25.11 0.89 4.18
C ASP A 59 24.35 -0.44 4.16
N ILE A 60 23.18 -0.44 4.81
CA ILE A 60 22.27 -1.62 4.81
C ILE A 60 21.83 -1.96 3.40
N ILE A 61 21.42 -0.99 2.60
CA ILE A 61 21.01 -1.22 1.21
C ILE A 61 22.19 -1.80 0.40
N ASN A 62 23.37 -1.23 0.52
CA ASN A 62 24.57 -1.68 -0.19
C ASN A 62 24.94 -3.13 0.18
N LYS A 63 24.84 -3.52 1.45
CA LYS A 63 25.05 -4.89 1.93
C LYS A 63 24.16 -5.90 1.19
N HIS A 64 22.94 -5.50 0.85
CA HIS A 64 21.93 -6.36 0.20
C HIS A 64 21.76 -6.10 -1.31
N LYS A 65 22.59 -5.25 -1.92
CA LYS A 65 22.44 -4.75 -3.30
C LYS A 65 22.26 -5.84 -4.36
N LYS A 66 22.92 -6.99 -4.22
CA LYS A 66 22.84 -8.11 -5.18
C LYS A 66 21.42 -8.67 -5.37
N LYS A 67 20.52 -8.49 -4.39
CA LYS A 67 19.12 -8.98 -4.43
C LYS A 67 18.11 -7.85 -4.68
N ILE A 68 18.56 -6.62 -4.85
CA ILE A 68 17.72 -5.44 -5.11
C ILE A 68 17.78 -5.15 -6.61
N LYS A 69 16.64 -5.20 -7.29
CA LYS A 69 16.55 -4.98 -8.74
C LYS A 69 16.78 -3.54 -9.14
N TYR A 70 16.33 -2.59 -8.33
CA TYR A 70 16.48 -1.17 -8.56
C TYR A 70 16.59 -0.43 -7.23
N PHE A 71 17.52 0.49 -7.17
CA PHE A 71 17.74 1.35 -6.01
C PHE A 71 18.09 2.77 -6.48
N ILE A 72 17.52 3.76 -5.82
CA ILE A 72 17.89 5.16 -5.95
C ILE A 72 17.81 5.83 -4.58
N SER A 73 18.79 6.69 -4.28
CA SER A 73 18.77 7.58 -3.12
C SER A 73 18.80 9.01 -3.62
N GLU A 74 17.72 9.73 -3.37
CA GLU A 74 17.59 11.15 -3.73
C GLU A 74 16.53 11.81 -2.85
N LYS A 75 16.63 13.12 -2.64
CA LYS A 75 15.62 13.87 -1.91
C LYS A 75 14.25 13.74 -2.60
N ASP A 76 13.24 13.37 -1.85
CA ASP A 76 11.86 13.26 -2.32
C ASP A 76 10.98 14.42 -1.80
N LYS A 77 9.78 14.54 -2.40
CA LYS A 77 8.72 15.47 -1.98
C LYS A 77 7.76 14.83 -0.95
N GLY A 78 8.22 13.81 -0.22
CA GLY A 78 7.47 13.06 0.78
C GLY A 78 7.20 11.61 0.39
N LEU A 79 6.61 10.86 1.31
CA LEU A 79 6.36 9.42 1.23
C LEU A 79 5.71 8.99 -0.10
N TYR A 80 4.69 9.68 -0.53
CA TYR A 80 3.93 9.32 -1.74
C TYR A 80 4.67 9.63 -3.04
N ASP A 81 5.59 10.61 -3.04
CA ASP A 81 6.51 10.83 -4.17
C ASP A 81 7.47 9.66 -4.32
N ALA A 82 8.05 9.20 -3.23
CA ALA A 82 8.90 8.00 -3.22
C ALA A 82 8.15 6.76 -3.72
N MET A 83 6.90 6.54 -3.25
CA MET A 83 6.04 5.46 -3.76
C MET A 83 5.80 5.58 -5.26
N ASN A 84 5.51 6.77 -5.78
CA ASN A 84 5.30 7.03 -7.20
C ASN A 84 6.56 6.73 -8.04
N LYS A 85 7.74 7.10 -7.55
CA LYS A 85 9.02 6.76 -8.19
C LYS A 85 9.18 5.24 -8.31
N GLY A 86 8.89 4.50 -7.23
CA GLY A 86 8.94 3.04 -7.21
C GLY A 86 7.93 2.41 -8.18
N ILE A 87 6.68 2.90 -8.23
CA ILE A 87 5.65 2.43 -9.17
C ILE A 87 6.10 2.62 -10.62
N LYS A 88 6.70 3.76 -10.96
CA LYS A 88 7.24 4.03 -12.31
C LYS A 88 8.32 3.03 -12.70
N LYS A 89 9.17 2.62 -11.77
CA LYS A 89 10.27 1.67 -11.99
C LYS A 89 9.85 0.19 -11.94
N SER A 90 8.65 -0.11 -11.45
CA SER A 90 8.14 -1.48 -11.37
C SER A 90 7.98 -2.11 -12.76
N SER A 91 8.35 -3.39 -12.91
CA SER A 91 8.14 -4.16 -14.14
C SER A 91 7.17 -5.35 -13.95
N GLY A 92 6.82 -5.69 -12.71
CA GLY A 92 5.92 -6.79 -12.39
C GLY A 92 4.47 -6.55 -12.82
N HIS A 93 3.70 -7.63 -12.91
CA HIS A 93 2.27 -7.60 -13.23
C HIS A 93 1.42 -7.12 -12.04
N ILE A 94 1.94 -7.34 -10.83
CA ILE A 94 1.33 -6.97 -9.55
C ILE A 94 2.32 -6.08 -8.81
N ILE A 95 1.80 -5.06 -8.12
CA ILE A 95 2.57 -4.11 -7.33
C ILE A 95 2.10 -4.20 -5.88
N GLY A 96 3.05 -4.29 -4.94
CA GLY A 96 2.84 -4.13 -3.51
C GLY A 96 3.81 -3.11 -2.93
N ILE A 97 3.39 -2.42 -1.88
CA ILE A 97 4.22 -1.47 -1.13
C ILE A 97 4.46 -2.03 0.27
N LEU A 98 5.72 -2.02 0.67
CA LEU A 98 6.14 -2.40 2.01
C LEU A 98 7.04 -1.30 2.57
N ASN A 99 6.54 -0.48 3.49
CA ASN A 99 7.35 0.56 4.13
C ASN A 99 8.53 -0.06 4.88
N SER A 100 9.62 0.68 5.00
CA SER A 100 10.91 0.18 5.55
C SER A 100 10.86 -0.36 6.97
N ASP A 101 9.82 -0.01 7.73
CA ASP A 101 9.61 -0.46 9.11
C ASP A 101 8.61 -1.63 9.25
N ASP A 102 8.05 -2.11 8.13
CA ASP A 102 7.10 -3.22 8.05
C ASP A 102 7.79 -4.50 7.56
N ILE A 103 7.17 -5.66 7.78
CA ILE A 103 7.70 -6.96 7.32
C ILE A 103 6.61 -7.84 6.72
N TYR A 104 6.98 -8.63 5.69
CA TYR A 104 6.17 -9.74 5.21
C TYR A 104 6.45 -11.04 5.98
N TYR A 105 5.44 -11.89 6.10
CA TYR A 105 5.61 -13.29 6.48
C TYR A 105 5.96 -14.13 5.25
N LYS A 106 6.60 -15.28 5.48
CA LYS A 106 7.24 -16.13 4.45
C LYS A 106 6.39 -16.44 3.21
N ASP A 107 5.07 -16.57 3.36
CA ASP A 107 4.17 -16.98 2.27
C ASP A 107 3.31 -15.84 1.70
N ALA A 108 3.54 -14.59 2.08
CA ALA A 108 2.73 -13.45 1.64
C ALA A 108 2.61 -13.38 0.11
N LEU A 109 3.74 -13.40 -0.61
CA LEU A 109 3.73 -13.30 -2.07
C LEU A 109 3.16 -14.56 -2.75
N LYS A 110 3.27 -15.74 -2.13
CA LYS A 110 2.64 -16.96 -2.60
C LYS A 110 1.11 -16.85 -2.53
N ILE A 111 0.58 -16.31 -1.43
CA ILE A 111 -0.85 -16.05 -1.27
C ILE A 111 -1.32 -15.01 -2.30
N VAL A 112 -0.60 -13.90 -2.46
CA VAL A 112 -0.91 -12.88 -3.47
C VAL A 112 -1.02 -13.50 -4.87
N ASN A 113 -0.01 -14.26 -5.31
CA ASN A 113 -0.03 -14.92 -6.61
C ASN A 113 -1.21 -15.91 -6.75
N LYS A 114 -1.52 -16.69 -5.70
CA LYS A 114 -2.68 -17.60 -5.65
C LYS A 114 -3.98 -16.88 -5.94
N TYR A 115 -4.22 -15.74 -5.29
CA TYR A 115 -5.46 -14.97 -5.44
C TYR A 115 -5.59 -14.32 -6.81
N PHE A 116 -4.57 -13.63 -7.30
CA PHE A 116 -4.62 -13.03 -8.64
C PHE A 116 -4.69 -14.05 -9.76
N LYS A 117 -4.18 -15.28 -9.55
CA LYS A 117 -4.33 -16.39 -10.49
C LYS A 117 -5.75 -16.96 -10.45
N LYS A 118 -6.28 -17.23 -9.26
CA LYS A 118 -7.62 -17.83 -9.08
C LYS A 118 -8.73 -16.85 -9.50
N TYR A 119 -8.59 -15.58 -9.14
CA TYR A 119 -9.61 -14.55 -9.38
C TYR A 119 -9.10 -13.54 -10.43
N SER A 120 -9.05 -13.95 -11.69
CA SER A 120 -8.44 -13.16 -12.78
C SER A 120 -9.12 -11.81 -13.04
N LYS A 121 -10.36 -11.62 -12.60
CA LYS A 121 -11.15 -10.38 -12.77
C LYS A 121 -10.85 -9.31 -11.70
N ILE A 122 -10.23 -9.64 -10.55
CA ILE A 122 -9.93 -8.63 -9.54
C ILE A 122 -8.83 -7.67 -10.03
N ASP A 123 -8.92 -6.43 -9.60
CA ASP A 123 -7.95 -5.37 -9.88
C ASP A 123 -6.94 -5.22 -8.74
N PHE A 124 -7.39 -5.41 -7.49
CA PHE A 124 -6.57 -5.30 -6.29
C PHE A 124 -7.02 -6.26 -5.19
N LEU A 125 -6.13 -6.47 -4.22
CA LEU A 125 -6.28 -7.44 -3.14
C LEU A 125 -5.86 -6.82 -1.81
N PHE A 126 -6.64 -7.06 -0.77
CA PHE A 126 -6.25 -6.80 0.62
C PHE A 126 -6.00 -8.11 1.35
N GLY A 127 -4.84 -8.24 2.01
CA GLY A 127 -4.52 -9.34 2.90
C GLY A 127 -4.74 -8.99 4.37
N SER A 128 -4.83 -10.00 5.23
CA SER A 128 -4.80 -9.80 6.68
C SER A 128 -3.42 -9.33 7.13
N VAL A 129 -3.36 -8.43 8.10
CA VAL A 129 -2.12 -7.85 8.62
C VAL A 129 -2.16 -7.79 10.14
N TYR A 130 -1.05 -8.12 10.78
CA TYR A 130 -0.91 -7.99 12.22
C TYR A 130 -0.31 -6.62 12.58
N LYS A 131 -1.00 -5.87 13.43
CA LYS A 131 -0.46 -4.64 14.03
C LYS A 131 -0.26 -4.88 15.53
N TYR A 132 -1.12 -4.46 16.39
CA TYR A 132 -1.32 -4.91 17.79
C TYR A 132 -2.47 -5.92 17.91
N LYS A 133 -3.27 -6.02 16.88
CA LYS A 133 -4.34 -7.00 16.65
C LYS A 133 -4.37 -7.37 15.18
N LEU A 134 -5.11 -8.40 14.83
CA LEU A 134 -5.34 -8.78 13.45
C LEU A 134 -6.26 -7.75 12.78
N LEU A 135 -5.76 -7.14 11.70
CA LEU A 135 -6.53 -6.28 10.80
C LEU A 135 -6.89 -7.10 9.57
N HIS A 136 -8.18 -7.17 9.26
CA HIS A 136 -8.70 -7.97 8.16
C HIS A 136 -9.96 -7.35 7.56
N GLY A 137 -10.20 -7.64 6.28
CA GLY A 137 -11.42 -7.29 5.58
C GLY A 137 -11.25 -6.17 4.57
N TYR A 138 -12.24 -6.11 3.68
CA TYR A 138 -12.43 -5.07 2.69
C TYR A 138 -13.92 -4.79 2.57
N HIS A 139 -14.32 -3.55 2.85
CA HIS A 139 -15.68 -3.08 2.95
C HIS A 139 -15.87 -1.83 2.08
N PRO A 140 -15.94 -1.97 0.74
CA PRO A 140 -15.97 -0.84 -0.19
C PRO A 140 -17.13 0.12 0.06
N GLU A 141 -18.25 -0.37 0.58
CA GLU A 141 -19.43 0.43 0.93
C GLU A 141 -19.12 1.52 1.97
N LYS A 142 -18.11 1.28 2.84
CA LYS A 142 -17.75 2.21 3.91
C LYS A 142 -16.85 3.36 3.49
N ILE A 143 -16.25 3.34 2.29
CA ILE A 143 -15.22 4.31 1.89
C ILE A 143 -15.71 5.76 1.95
N LYS A 144 -16.98 6.01 1.68
CA LYS A 144 -17.56 7.36 1.66
C LYS A 144 -17.69 8.00 3.05
N TRP A 145 -17.68 7.19 4.14
CA TRP A 145 -17.88 7.69 5.51
C TRP A 145 -16.92 7.11 6.55
N SER A 146 -16.18 6.04 6.24
CA SER A 146 -15.27 5.39 7.19
C SER A 146 -13.88 5.17 6.60
N PHE A 147 -12.87 5.12 7.48
CA PHE A 147 -11.51 4.68 7.15
C PHE A 147 -11.28 3.20 7.45
N GLY A 148 -12.19 2.57 8.18
CA GLY A 148 -12.14 1.14 8.50
C GLY A 148 -12.74 0.26 7.40
N PHE A 149 -12.46 0.56 6.13
CA PHE A 149 -12.96 -0.20 5.00
C PHE A 149 -11.96 -1.24 4.46
N TYR A 150 -10.73 -1.24 4.96
CA TYR A 150 -9.66 -2.14 4.54
C TYR A 150 -8.68 -2.46 5.68
N SER A 151 -7.82 -3.45 5.47
CA SER A 151 -6.83 -3.86 6.47
C SER A 151 -5.73 -2.81 6.68
N THR A 152 -4.85 -2.66 5.70
CA THR A 152 -3.79 -1.62 5.67
C THR A 152 -3.37 -1.32 4.24
N HIS A 153 -2.73 -0.17 4.03
CA HIS A 153 -2.12 0.20 2.76
C HIS A 153 -0.75 -0.47 2.58
N SER A 154 0.21 -0.22 3.47
CA SER A 154 1.47 -0.96 3.51
C SER A 154 1.21 -2.37 4.03
N VAL A 155 1.97 -3.37 3.59
CA VAL A 155 1.85 -4.80 3.91
C VAL A 155 0.61 -5.44 3.29
N GLY A 156 -0.58 -4.84 3.46
CA GLY A 156 -1.86 -5.46 3.14
C GLY A 156 -2.34 -5.31 1.72
N PHE A 157 -1.84 -4.34 0.96
CA PHE A 157 -2.41 -3.97 -0.34
C PHE A 157 -1.54 -4.39 -1.53
N PHE A 158 -2.18 -5.04 -2.51
CA PHE A 158 -1.59 -5.38 -3.80
C PHE A 158 -2.54 -5.01 -4.94
N ILE A 159 -1.99 -4.48 -6.04
CA ILE A 159 -2.76 -4.02 -7.20
C ILE A 159 -2.14 -4.52 -8.50
N LYS A 160 -2.96 -4.87 -9.50
CA LYS A 160 -2.46 -5.12 -10.85
C LYS A 160 -1.84 -3.85 -11.43
N LYS A 161 -0.67 -3.97 -12.06
CA LYS A 161 0.01 -2.85 -12.70
C LYS A 161 -0.87 -2.15 -13.75
N LYS A 162 -1.67 -2.90 -14.51
CA LYS A 162 -2.64 -2.33 -15.47
C LYS A 162 -3.71 -1.47 -14.78
N SER A 163 -4.17 -1.90 -13.59
CA SER A 163 -5.16 -1.17 -12.80
C SER A 163 -4.54 0.07 -12.14
N GLN A 164 -3.29 -0.03 -11.66
CA GLN A 164 -2.52 1.12 -11.20
C GLN A 164 -2.34 2.18 -12.30
N LYS A 165 -2.03 1.77 -13.53
CA LYS A 165 -1.94 2.70 -14.67
C LYS A 165 -3.27 3.41 -14.96
N LYS A 166 -4.40 2.70 -14.85
CA LYS A 166 -5.74 3.26 -15.10
C LYS A 166 -6.19 4.26 -14.03
N VAL A 167 -5.83 4.03 -12.76
CA VAL A 167 -6.18 4.94 -11.66
C VAL A 167 -5.18 6.08 -11.52
N GLY A 168 -3.98 5.94 -12.06
CA GLY A 168 -2.88 6.89 -11.94
C GLY A 168 -2.09 6.71 -10.64
N TYR A 169 -1.30 7.70 -10.33
CA TYR A 169 -0.38 7.72 -9.19
C TYR A 169 -1.02 8.27 -7.92
N TYR A 170 -0.31 8.18 -6.79
CA TYR A 170 -0.67 8.93 -5.57
C TYR A 170 -0.60 10.42 -5.84
N ASN A 171 -1.60 11.16 -5.37
CA ASN A 171 -1.61 12.61 -5.46
C ASN A 171 -0.75 13.20 -4.34
N ILE A 172 0.42 13.70 -4.70
CA ILE A 172 1.41 14.24 -3.75
C ILE A 172 1.00 15.54 -3.07
N LYS A 173 -0.12 16.16 -3.48
CA LYS A 173 -0.73 17.29 -2.76
C LYS A 173 -1.28 16.86 -1.39
N TYR A 174 -1.65 15.60 -1.24
CA TYR A 174 -2.09 15.04 0.04
C TYR A 174 -0.89 14.48 0.80
N LYS A 175 -0.64 15.08 1.96
CA LYS A 175 0.54 14.75 2.77
C LYS A 175 0.36 13.47 3.57
N TYR A 176 -0.86 13.20 4.03
CA TYR A 176 -1.15 12.15 5.02
C TYR A 176 -2.05 11.04 4.51
N SER A 177 -2.86 11.30 3.50
CA SER A 177 -3.98 10.43 3.10
C SER A 177 -4.08 10.23 1.58
N ALA A 178 -2.96 10.34 0.84
CA ALA A 178 -2.98 10.09 -0.61
C ALA A 178 -3.32 8.63 -0.95
N ASP A 179 -3.16 7.68 -0.02
CA ASP A 179 -3.67 6.32 -0.12
C ASP A 179 -5.20 6.29 -0.10
N TYR A 180 -5.83 7.09 0.76
CA TYR A 180 -7.30 7.23 0.77
C TYR A 180 -7.82 7.83 -0.54
N ASP A 181 -7.16 8.83 -1.11
CA ASP A 181 -7.49 9.37 -2.43
C ASP A 181 -7.36 8.30 -3.52
N LEU A 182 -6.26 7.53 -3.53
CA LEU A 182 -6.07 6.45 -4.48
C LEU A 182 -7.20 5.41 -4.38
N PHE A 183 -7.55 4.97 -3.18
CA PHE A 183 -8.65 4.02 -2.95
C PHE A 183 -10.00 4.61 -3.35
N TYR A 184 -10.24 5.90 -3.07
CA TYR A 184 -11.48 6.56 -3.49
C TYR A 184 -11.61 6.57 -5.01
N ARG A 185 -10.53 6.88 -5.73
CA ARG A 185 -10.50 6.81 -7.21
C ARG A 185 -10.67 5.38 -7.73
N LEU A 186 -10.01 4.38 -7.11
CA LEU A 186 -10.15 2.96 -7.47
C LEU A 186 -11.60 2.48 -7.34
N ILE A 187 -12.19 2.70 -6.17
CA ILE A 187 -13.46 2.08 -5.77
C ILE A 187 -14.65 2.89 -6.30
N VAL A 188 -14.65 4.20 -6.08
CA VAL A 188 -15.81 5.05 -6.37
C VAL A 188 -15.80 5.54 -7.81
N LYS A 189 -14.66 6.09 -8.28
CA LYS A 189 -14.57 6.70 -9.61
C LYS A 189 -14.40 5.66 -10.72
N LYS A 190 -13.53 4.70 -10.54
CA LYS A 190 -13.20 3.69 -11.57
C LYS A 190 -13.97 2.38 -11.38
N LYS A 191 -14.71 2.20 -10.28
CA LYS A 191 -15.51 1.01 -9.97
C LYS A 191 -14.73 -0.29 -10.17
N MET A 192 -13.45 -0.26 -9.76
CA MET A 192 -12.56 -1.42 -9.88
C MET A 192 -12.90 -2.48 -8.85
N THR A 193 -12.68 -3.74 -9.23
CA THR A 193 -13.03 -4.89 -8.39
C THR A 193 -11.89 -5.22 -7.43
N GLY A 194 -12.13 -5.10 -6.13
CA GLY A 194 -11.25 -5.53 -5.06
C GLY A 194 -11.82 -6.70 -4.27
N MET A 195 -10.96 -7.38 -3.54
CA MET A 195 -11.37 -8.40 -2.56
C MET A 195 -10.38 -8.46 -1.39
N SER A 196 -10.77 -9.15 -0.31
CA SER A 196 -9.84 -9.55 0.76
C SER A 196 -9.51 -11.03 0.68
N THR A 197 -8.35 -11.43 1.23
CA THR A 197 -7.99 -12.83 1.46
C THR A 197 -8.84 -13.44 2.58
N ASN A 198 -8.70 -14.74 2.83
CA ASN A 198 -9.24 -15.34 4.06
C ASN A 198 -8.52 -14.75 5.29
N LYS A 199 -9.24 -14.69 6.41
CA LYS A 199 -8.77 -14.05 7.65
C LYS A 199 -7.44 -14.63 8.14
N ASN A 200 -7.23 -15.93 8.00
CA ASN A 200 -6.02 -16.64 8.46
C ASN A 200 -4.82 -16.51 7.48
N GLU A 201 -5.01 -15.92 6.30
CA GLU A 201 -3.95 -15.67 5.31
C GLU A 201 -3.29 -14.31 5.60
N ILE A 202 -2.36 -14.31 6.57
CA ILE A 202 -1.73 -13.10 7.09
C ILE A 202 -0.49 -12.78 6.24
N PHE A 203 -0.46 -11.56 5.66
CA PHE A 203 0.65 -11.14 4.82
C PHE A 203 1.89 -10.74 5.62
N GLY A 204 1.71 -10.17 6.80
CA GLY A 204 2.85 -9.69 7.57
C GLY A 204 2.46 -8.86 8.78
N LYS A 205 3.45 -8.11 9.26
CA LYS A 205 3.31 -7.23 10.44
C LYS A 205 3.53 -5.78 10.03
N PHE A 206 2.57 -4.94 10.38
CA PHE A 206 2.62 -3.48 10.29
C PHE A 206 3.13 -2.91 11.62
N ARG A 207 4.20 -2.12 11.59
CA ARG A 207 4.75 -1.50 12.80
C ARG A 207 3.89 -0.35 13.30
N SER A 208 3.68 -0.29 14.61
CA SER A 208 3.09 0.87 15.29
C SER A 208 4.16 1.94 15.54
N GLY A 209 3.78 3.22 15.57
CA GLY A 209 4.70 4.33 15.87
C GLY A 209 5.43 4.92 14.65
N GLY A 210 5.02 4.56 13.42
CA GLY A 210 5.51 5.18 12.19
C GLY A 210 4.95 6.59 11.96
N LEU A 211 5.15 7.12 10.75
CA LEU A 211 4.76 8.49 10.36
C LEU A 211 3.29 8.80 10.67
N SER A 212 2.38 7.87 10.40
CA SER A 212 0.93 8.04 10.62
C SER A 212 0.53 8.27 12.08
N SER A 213 1.35 7.87 13.05
CA SER A 213 1.07 8.07 14.47
C SER A 213 1.42 9.48 14.98
N ARG A 214 2.12 10.27 14.18
CA ARG A 214 2.56 11.63 14.52
C ARG A 214 1.67 12.72 13.91
N ILE A 215 0.62 12.32 13.19
CA ILE A 215 -0.28 13.24 12.51
C ILE A 215 -1.36 13.69 13.50
N ARG A 216 -1.57 15.00 13.65
CA ARG A 216 -2.69 15.51 14.43
C ARG A 216 -4.01 15.05 13.79
N TYR A 217 -4.91 14.55 14.61
CA TYR A 217 -6.18 13.99 14.14
C TYR A 217 -6.99 14.98 13.29
N ILE A 218 -6.95 16.27 13.65
CA ILE A 218 -7.68 17.33 12.92
C ILE A 218 -7.11 17.52 11.49
N ASP A 219 -5.79 17.48 11.31
CA ASP A 219 -5.16 17.65 10.00
C ASP A 219 -5.49 16.47 9.08
N PHE A 220 -5.46 15.25 9.63
CA PHE A 220 -5.91 14.05 8.94
C PHE A 220 -7.38 14.14 8.50
N LEU A 221 -8.30 14.60 9.39
CA LEU A 221 -9.71 14.77 9.05
C LEU A 221 -9.93 15.81 7.95
N LYS A 222 -9.27 16.98 8.05
CA LYS A 222 -9.35 18.04 7.04
C LYS A 222 -8.94 17.51 5.67
N GLU A 223 -7.81 16.81 5.58
CA GLU A 223 -7.32 16.26 4.33
C GLU A 223 -8.26 15.22 3.75
N CYS A 224 -8.80 14.32 4.57
CA CYS A 224 -9.78 13.33 4.13
C CYS A 224 -11.09 13.95 3.61
N ASN A 225 -11.55 15.04 4.22
CA ASN A 225 -12.73 15.77 3.74
C ASN A 225 -12.44 16.44 2.39
N LEU A 226 -11.28 17.08 2.26
CA LEU A 226 -10.83 17.65 0.99
C LEU A 226 -10.78 16.58 -0.12
N ILE A 227 -10.27 15.39 0.19
CA ILE A 227 -10.26 14.26 -0.76
C ILE A 227 -11.67 13.88 -1.19
N ARG A 228 -12.62 13.80 -0.27
CA ARG A 228 -14.02 13.49 -0.59
C ARG A 228 -14.63 14.54 -1.51
N LEU A 229 -14.46 15.83 -1.18
CA LEU A 229 -14.96 16.95 -1.98
C LEU A 229 -14.34 16.96 -3.37
N ASN A 230 -13.02 16.85 -3.48
CA ASN A 230 -12.30 16.83 -4.75
C ASN A 230 -12.66 15.59 -5.61
N ASN A 231 -13.15 14.54 -4.97
CA ASN A 231 -13.68 13.37 -5.65
C ASN A 231 -15.21 13.44 -5.89
N GLY A 232 -15.84 14.59 -5.67
CA GLY A 232 -17.24 14.87 -6.01
C GLY A 232 -18.27 14.29 -5.04
N GLN A 233 -17.89 14.06 -3.78
CA GLN A 233 -18.87 13.76 -2.75
C GLN A 233 -19.62 15.04 -2.34
N ASN A 234 -20.93 14.92 -2.09
CA ASN A 234 -21.78 16.06 -1.73
C ASN A 234 -21.26 16.78 -0.48
N PHE A 235 -21.20 18.11 -0.53
CA PHE A 235 -20.66 18.97 0.52
C PHE A 235 -21.36 18.75 1.86
N PHE A 236 -22.69 18.75 1.89
CA PHE A 236 -23.46 18.58 3.14
C PHE A 236 -23.18 17.23 3.79
N VAL A 237 -23.08 16.16 3.01
CA VAL A 237 -22.72 14.82 3.51
C VAL A 237 -21.31 14.82 4.10
N VAL A 238 -20.34 15.44 3.43
CA VAL A 238 -18.95 15.54 3.93
C VAL A 238 -18.90 16.34 5.22
N TYR A 239 -19.64 17.45 5.29
CA TYR A 239 -19.74 18.28 6.49
C TYR A 239 -20.35 17.54 7.69
N LEU A 240 -21.46 16.81 7.48
CA LEU A 240 -22.07 15.99 8.54
C LEU A 240 -21.11 14.89 9.03
N ILE A 241 -20.40 14.23 8.12
CA ILE A 241 -19.38 13.23 8.49
C ILE A 241 -18.27 13.87 9.31
N PHE A 242 -17.84 15.09 8.95
CA PHE A 242 -16.83 15.82 9.68
C PHE A 242 -17.27 16.11 11.11
N LEU A 243 -18.45 16.69 11.30
CA LEU A 243 -19.00 17.00 12.61
C LEU A 243 -19.13 15.71 13.46
N ALA A 244 -19.75 14.67 12.91
CA ALA A 244 -19.90 13.40 13.62
C ALA A 244 -18.56 12.81 14.09
N ARG A 245 -17.50 12.99 13.31
CA ARG A 245 -16.15 12.52 13.66
C ARG A 245 -15.46 13.42 14.69
N LEU A 246 -15.66 14.72 14.62
CA LEU A 246 -15.17 15.64 15.65
C LEU A 246 -15.78 15.30 17.01
N PHE A 247 -17.11 15.20 17.10
CA PHE A 247 -17.80 14.85 18.34
C PHE A 247 -17.37 13.49 18.90
N ARG A 248 -17.32 12.46 18.03
CA ARG A 248 -16.93 11.09 18.44
C ARG A 248 -15.49 11.00 18.95
N ASN A 249 -14.60 11.86 18.52
CA ASN A 249 -13.16 11.81 18.81
C ASN A 249 -12.63 13.10 19.42
N ILE A 250 -13.48 13.83 20.13
CA ILE A 250 -13.16 15.13 20.71
C ILE A 250 -11.88 15.11 21.55
N LYS A 251 -11.66 14.03 22.32
CA LYS A 251 -10.46 13.82 23.12
C LYS A 251 -9.15 13.76 22.30
N LYS A 252 -9.21 13.38 21.01
CA LYS A 252 -8.03 13.30 20.13
C LYS A 252 -7.68 14.63 19.46
N ILE A 253 -8.48 15.65 19.65
CA ILE A 253 -8.27 16.98 19.04
C ILE A 253 -7.36 17.80 19.93
N PHE A 254 -7.41 17.57 21.25
CA PHE A 254 -6.68 18.31 22.28
C PHE A 254 -5.39 17.60 22.74
N VAL A 255 -5.03 16.48 22.12
CA VAL A 255 -3.78 15.74 22.28
C VAL A 255 -2.94 15.89 21.00
#